data_450fbea27c1835222a2632544b7566a1
#
_entry.id   450fbea27c1835222a2632544b7566a1
#
_cell.length_a   1.000
_cell.length_b   1.000
_cell.length_c   1.000
_cell.angle_alpha   90.00
_cell.angle_beta   90.00
_cell.angle_gamma   90.00
#
_symmetry.space_group_name_H-M   'P 1'
#
loop_
_entity.id
_entity.type
_entity.pdbx_description
1 polymer ?
#
loop_
_entity_poly.entity_id
_entity_poly.type
_entity_poly.pdbx_seq_one_letter_code
_entity_poly.pdbx_strand_id
1 'polypeptide(L)'
;LRGDGGEATLSWTAPTAGKNGGYVGNLTYRMERNDGVVVAEATTETSLTGLQKGKYSLTEYKVTAANESGAASAATSNSVILGDALAMPFKESFDGGTCQHTWFMGAAWDTFTAGNDPKTQDADGTGGLISFCCYSTNVAKGTVSTIVSPAIAVGGQQAYFNFSVYHYSGTFATEDSLTPCAIAADGSVQTLGDPIMRDNGTTGWKEYSYPLSGNVVCVALKGYSDYGYNIHVDRIAVSTEQSGVSTVEIADNTLVTVYNLSGARVAERMQRSDVSTLAPGCYIVRSATATEKVIVR
;
A
#
# COMPACT_ATOMS: atom_id res chain seq x y z
N LEU A 1 -15.84 9.20 -12.74
CA LEU A 1 -15.69 7.79 -13.08
C LEU A 1 -16.45 6.93 -12.07
N ARG A 2 -17.15 5.93 -12.55
CA ARG A 2 -17.93 4.98 -11.71
C ARG A 2 -17.65 3.57 -12.19
N GLY A 3 -17.26 2.68 -11.26
CA GLY A 3 -17.08 1.25 -11.52
C GLY A 3 -18.37 0.48 -11.34
N ASP A 4 -18.61 -0.54 -12.17
CA ASP A 4 -19.74 -1.47 -12.07
C ASP A 4 -19.35 -2.83 -12.68
N GLY A 5 -19.29 -3.88 -11.84
CA GLY A 5 -19.11 -5.27 -12.27
C GLY A 5 -17.83 -5.56 -13.09
N GLY A 6 -16.75 -4.85 -12.83
CA GLY A 6 -15.46 -5.02 -13.54
C GLY A 6 -15.27 -4.06 -14.73
N GLU A 7 -16.28 -3.28 -15.09
CA GLU A 7 -16.22 -2.21 -16.09
C GLU A 7 -16.39 -0.85 -15.40
N ALA A 8 -16.09 0.22 -16.14
CA ALA A 8 -16.34 1.57 -15.67
C ALA A 8 -17.09 2.41 -16.70
N THR A 9 -17.81 3.41 -16.18
CA THR A 9 -18.39 4.52 -16.95
C THR A 9 -17.69 5.81 -16.55
N LEU A 10 -17.11 6.50 -17.53
CA LEU A 10 -16.55 7.84 -17.40
C LEU A 10 -17.55 8.86 -17.94
N SER A 11 -17.85 9.90 -17.18
CA SER A 11 -18.67 11.03 -17.63
C SER A 11 -18.05 12.36 -17.20
N TRP A 12 -18.29 13.40 -17.97
CA TRP A 12 -17.79 14.74 -17.69
C TRP A 12 -18.76 15.80 -18.20
N THR A 13 -18.59 17.00 -17.68
CA THR A 13 -19.35 18.18 -18.15
C THR A 13 -18.52 18.92 -19.20
N ALA A 14 -19.12 19.20 -20.33
CA ALA A 14 -18.49 20.00 -21.36
C ALA A 14 -18.17 21.42 -20.86
N PRO A 15 -17.01 22.01 -21.19
CA PRO A 15 -16.75 23.42 -20.93
C PRO A 15 -17.81 24.31 -21.57
N THR A 16 -18.26 25.30 -20.83
CA THR A 16 -19.25 26.31 -21.32
C THR A 16 -18.59 27.61 -21.74
N ALA A 17 -17.30 27.78 -21.46
CA ALA A 17 -16.52 28.95 -21.86
C ALA A 17 -15.08 28.56 -22.16
N GLY A 18 -14.42 29.23 -23.08
CA GLY A 18 -12.98 29.11 -23.31
C GLY A 18 -12.17 29.71 -22.18
N LYS A 19 -10.84 29.42 -22.13
CA LYS A 19 -9.90 29.83 -21.09
C LYS A 19 -9.99 31.31 -20.68
N ASN A 20 -10.35 32.18 -21.64
CA ASN A 20 -10.46 33.63 -21.43
C ASN A 20 -11.91 34.11 -21.52
N GLY A 21 -12.90 33.26 -21.26
CA GLY A 21 -14.33 33.60 -21.35
C GLY A 21 -14.88 33.70 -22.77
N GLY A 22 -14.10 33.33 -23.79
CA GLY A 22 -14.48 33.41 -25.20
C GLY A 22 -15.26 32.21 -25.72
N TYR A 23 -15.38 32.16 -27.06
CA TYR A 23 -16.04 31.11 -27.80
C TYR A 23 -15.45 29.72 -27.53
N VAL A 24 -16.31 28.73 -27.38
CA VAL A 24 -15.90 27.35 -27.09
C VAL A 24 -15.74 26.51 -28.37
N GLY A 25 -16.56 26.80 -29.41
CA GLY A 25 -16.54 26.06 -30.64
C GLY A 25 -17.14 24.67 -30.59
N ASN A 26 -16.85 23.87 -31.60
CA ASN A 26 -17.18 22.45 -31.62
C ASN A 26 -16.12 21.68 -30.82
N LEU A 27 -16.54 21.08 -29.72
CA LEU A 27 -15.63 20.35 -28.84
C LEU A 27 -15.50 18.89 -29.26
N THR A 28 -14.27 18.42 -29.28
CA THR A 28 -13.92 16.99 -29.25
C THR A 28 -13.13 16.66 -28.01
N TYR A 29 -13.13 15.39 -27.63
CA TYR A 29 -12.47 14.93 -26.42
C TYR A 29 -11.53 13.77 -26.73
N ARG A 30 -10.36 13.81 -26.10
CA ARG A 30 -9.40 12.73 -26.07
C ARG A 30 -9.35 12.18 -24.62
N MET A 31 -9.45 10.86 -24.49
CA MET A 31 -9.31 10.21 -23.20
C MET A 31 -8.11 9.29 -23.17
N GLU A 32 -7.32 9.44 -22.11
CA GLU A 32 -6.14 8.64 -21.86
C GLU A 32 -6.23 8.02 -20.46
N ARG A 33 -6.08 6.68 -20.39
CA ARG A 33 -6.04 5.95 -19.12
C ARG A 33 -4.69 6.15 -18.42
N ASN A 34 -4.62 5.96 -17.10
CA ASN A 34 -3.42 6.16 -16.28
C ASN A 34 -2.22 5.25 -16.64
N ASP A 35 -2.39 4.29 -17.54
CA ASP A 35 -1.29 3.50 -18.13
C ASP A 35 -0.81 4.04 -19.50
N GLY A 36 -1.29 5.22 -19.90
CA GLY A 36 -0.90 5.88 -21.14
C GLY A 36 -1.70 5.44 -22.37
N VAL A 37 -2.65 4.52 -22.22
CA VAL A 37 -3.46 4.04 -23.35
C VAL A 37 -4.58 5.04 -23.65
N VAL A 38 -4.63 5.50 -24.91
CA VAL A 38 -5.73 6.32 -25.43
C VAL A 38 -6.93 5.42 -25.71
N VAL A 39 -8.02 5.63 -24.97
CA VAL A 39 -9.26 4.83 -25.08
C VAL A 39 -10.29 5.47 -26.01
N ALA A 40 -10.19 6.77 -26.24
CA ALA A 40 -10.96 7.47 -27.28
C ALA A 40 -10.20 8.69 -27.79
N GLU A 41 -10.30 8.95 -29.07
CA GLU A 41 -9.67 10.06 -29.78
C GLU A 41 -10.77 10.86 -30.52
N ALA A 42 -10.79 12.15 -30.29
CA ALA A 42 -11.69 13.09 -30.99
C ALA A 42 -13.20 12.72 -30.94
N THR A 43 -13.69 12.11 -29.85
CA THR A 43 -15.12 11.89 -29.65
C THR A 43 -15.85 13.18 -29.30
N THR A 44 -17.12 13.30 -29.68
CA THR A 44 -18.01 14.39 -29.27
C THR A 44 -18.89 14.03 -28.07
N GLU A 45 -18.87 12.77 -27.68
CA GLU A 45 -19.62 12.27 -26.50
C GLU A 45 -19.05 12.85 -25.22
N THR A 46 -19.89 12.99 -24.20
CA THR A 46 -19.52 13.41 -22.84
C THR A 46 -19.60 12.27 -21.83
N SER A 47 -19.73 11.06 -22.32
CA SER A 47 -19.71 9.84 -21.52
C SER A 47 -19.19 8.67 -22.35
N LEU A 48 -18.42 7.78 -21.71
CA LEU A 48 -18.00 6.48 -22.23
C LEU A 48 -18.33 5.39 -21.24
N THR A 49 -18.88 4.28 -21.71
CA THR A 49 -19.25 3.10 -20.94
C THR A 49 -18.42 1.89 -21.37
N GLY A 50 -18.45 0.80 -20.58
CA GLY A 50 -17.75 -0.45 -20.90
C GLY A 50 -16.23 -0.33 -20.85
N LEU A 51 -15.71 0.63 -20.08
CA LEU A 51 -14.28 0.84 -19.93
C LEU A 51 -13.68 -0.26 -19.06
N GLN A 52 -12.73 -1.00 -19.60
CA GLN A 52 -12.10 -2.14 -18.97
C GLN A 52 -10.84 -1.75 -18.17
N LYS A 53 -10.44 -2.61 -17.24
CA LYS A 53 -9.14 -2.56 -16.57
C LYS A 53 -8.01 -2.43 -17.60
N GLY A 54 -7.06 -1.56 -17.29
CA GLY A 54 -5.80 -1.45 -18.01
C GLY A 54 -4.70 -2.30 -17.40
N LYS A 55 -3.48 -1.77 -17.45
CA LYS A 55 -2.32 -2.38 -16.79
C LYS A 55 -2.52 -2.51 -15.29
N TYR A 56 -3.10 -1.49 -14.65
CA TYR A 56 -3.25 -1.41 -13.19
C TYR A 56 -4.71 -1.65 -12.77
N SER A 57 -4.92 -2.16 -11.55
CA SER A 57 -6.26 -2.24 -10.96
C SER A 57 -6.79 -0.85 -10.62
N LEU A 58 -5.94 0.05 -10.10
CA LEU A 58 -6.28 1.47 -9.97
C LEU A 58 -6.45 2.09 -11.35
N THR A 59 -7.65 2.56 -11.65
CA THR A 59 -8.02 3.09 -12.95
C THR A 59 -8.48 4.54 -12.83
N GLU A 60 -7.85 5.40 -13.60
CA GLU A 60 -8.14 6.83 -13.76
C GLU A 60 -8.02 7.21 -15.21
N TYR A 61 -8.70 8.30 -15.61
CA TYR A 61 -8.63 8.83 -16.95
C TYR A 61 -8.32 10.33 -16.95
N LYS A 62 -7.53 10.76 -17.92
CA LYS A 62 -7.36 12.16 -18.29
C LYS A 62 -8.27 12.46 -19.46
N VAL A 63 -9.11 13.48 -19.33
CA VAL A 63 -9.99 13.98 -20.39
C VAL A 63 -9.46 15.32 -20.87
N THR A 64 -9.14 15.41 -22.14
CA THR A 64 -8.66 16.63 -22.80
C THR A 64 -9.70 17.10 -23.80
N ALA A 65 -10.27 18.28 -23.61
CA ALA A 65 -11.14 18.94 -24.58
C ALA A 65 -10.29 19.68 -25.61
N ALA A 66 -10.71 19.65 -26.89
CA ALA A 66 -10.09 20.39 -27.99
C ALA A 66 -11.15 20.98 -28.90
N ASN A 67 -10.82 22.08 -29.56
CA ASN A 67 -11.55 22.70 -30.64
C ASN A 67 -10.59 23.11 -31.77
N GLU A 68 -11.08 23.85 -32.76
CA GLU A 68 -10.30 24.38 -33.88
C GLU A 68 -9.13 25.30 -33.48
N SER A 69 -9.16 25.84 -32.23
CA SER A 69 -8.10 26.70 -31.69
C SER A 69 -7.04 25.93 -30.90
N GLY A 70 -7.25 24.63 -30.65
CA GLY A 70 -6.31 23.76 -29.94
C GLY A 70 -6.91 23.01 -28.75
N ALA A 71 -6.03 22.36 -28.01
CA ALA A 71 -6.40 21.55 -26.86
C ALA A 71 -6.28 22.32 -25.51
N ALA A 72 -7.20 22.04 -24.61
CA ALA A 72 -7.14 22.50 -23.22
C ALA A 72 -6.17 21.66 -22.37
N SER A 73 -5.94 22.08 -21.11
CA SER A 73 -5.30 21.22 -20.12
C SER A 73 -6.21 20.03 -19.79
N ALA A 74 -5.64 18.85 -19.62
CA ALA A 74 -6.37 17.67 -19.24
C ALA A 74 -6.96 17.80 -17.82
N ALA A 75 -8.17 17.29 -17.63
CA ALA A 75 -8.77 17.05 -16.32
C ALA A 75 -8.63 15.56 -15.97
N THR A 76 -8.25 15.25 -14.72
CA THR A 76 -8.16 13.88 -14.23
C THR A 76 -9.45 13.50 -13.51
N SER A 77 -9.96 12.29 -13.77
CA SER A 77 -11.12 11.73 -13.08
C SER A 77 -10.79 11.35 -11.63
N ASN A 78 -11.82 11.04 -10.84
CA ASN A 78 -11.61 10.20 -9.66
C ASN A 78 -11.12 8.81 -10.07
N SER A 79 -10.61 8.04 -9.09
CA SER A 79 -10.18 6.65 -9.28
C SER A 79 -11.31 5.66 -9.05
N VAL A 80 -11.22 4.48 -9.65
CA VAL A 80 -11.96 3.26 -9.30
C VAL A 80 -11.01 2.08 -9.39
N ILE A 81 -11.36 0.98 -8.72
CA ILE A 81 -10.59 -0.27 -8.80
C ILE A 81 -11.32 -1.23 -9.74
N LEU A 82 -10.63 -1.71 -10.77
CA LEU A 82 -11.15 -2.64 -11.77
C LEU A 82 -10.30 -3.91 -11.85
N GLY A 83 -10.94 -4.98 -12.30
CA GLY A 83 -10.34 -6.28 -12.56
C GLY A 83 -10.39 -7.24 -11.38
N ASP A 84 -9.96 -8.48 -11.63
CA ASP A 84 -10.00 -9.55 -10.66
C ASP A 84 -9.04 -9.30 -9.49
N ALA A 85 -9.49 -9.66 -8.30
CA ALA A 85 -8.71 -9.56 -7.09
C ALA A 85 -7.84 -10.79 -6.88
N LEU A 86 -6.58 -10.59 -6.46
CA LEU A 86 -5.67 -11.65 -6.04
C LEU A 86 -6.12 -12.23 -4.70
N ALA A 87 -5.92 -13.54 -4.52
CA ALA A 87 -6.27 -14.21 -3.27
C ALA A 87 -5.38 -13.77 -2.11
N MET A 88 -5.91 -13.81 -0.88
CA MET A 88 -5.10 -13.74 0.34
C MET A 88 -4.54 -15.14 0.70
N PRO A 89 -3.37 -15.20 1.36
CA PRO A 89 -2.47 -14.08 1.69
C PRO A 89 -1.77 -13.53 0.44
N PHE A 90 -1.83 -12.21 0.27
CA PHE A 90 -1.06 -11.49 -0.73
C PHE A 90 0.32 -11.15 -0.15
N LYS A 91 1.38 -11.31 -0.94
CA LYS A 91 2.76 -10.96 -0.55
C LYS A 91 3.50 -10.33 -1.71
N GLU A 92 4.35 -9.37 -1.40
CA GLU A 92 5.29 -8.74 -2.30
C GLU A 92 6.59 -8.43 -1.55
N SER A 93 7.68 -9.04 -1.96
CA SER A 93 9.03 -8.86 -1.37
C SER A 93 10.05 -8.26 -2.34
N PHE A 94 9.61 -7.92 -3.55
CA PHE A 94 10.43 -7.25 -4.58
C PHE A 94 11.70 -8.02 -4.97
N ASP A 95 11.65 -9.35 -4.91
CA ASP A 95 12.78 -10.24 -5.14
C ASP A 95 13.58 -9.85 -6.37
N GLY A 96 14.91 -9.76 -6.22
CA GLY A 96 15.81 -9.34 -7.30
C GLY A 96 15.60 -7.90 -7.76
N GLY A 97 14.97 -7.03 -6.96
CA GLY A 97 14.70 -5.64 -7.29
C GLY A 97 13.56 -5.46 -8.30
N THR A 98 12.59 -6.37 -8.32
CA THR A 98 11.45 -6.33 -9.23
C THR A 98 10.14 -6.63 -8.52
N CYS A 99 9.03 -6.04 -8.99
CA CYS A 99 7.70 -6.40 -8.50
C CYS A 99 7.29 -7.77 -9.06
N GLN A 100 6.84 -8.69 -8.20
CA GLN A 100 6.21 -9.94 -8.61
C GLN A 100 4.78 -9.73 -9.13
N HIS A 101 4.15 -8.63 -8.72
CA HIS A 101 2.80 -8.24 -9.13
C HIS A 101 2.80 -6.87 -9.82
N THR A 102 1.69 -6.53 -10.48
CA THR A 102 1.58 -5.26 -11.21
C THR A 102 1.06 -4.16 -10.30
N TRP A 103 1.97 -3.39 -9.73
CA TRP A 103 1.68 -2.21 -8.91
C TRP A 103 1.46 -0.97 -9.77
N PHE A 104 0.52 -0.10 -9.37
CA PHE A 104 0.56 1.29 -9.81
C PHE A 104 1.66 2.01 -9.03
N MET A 105 2.65 2.53 -9.72
CA MET A 105 3.76 3.26 -9.13
C MET A 105 3.75 4.71 -9.58
N GLY A 106 3.59 5.62 -8.63
CA GLY A 106 3.79 7.05 -8.87
C GLY A 106 5.25 7.37 -9.19
N ALA A 107 5.51 8.51 -9.82
CA ALA A 107 6.79 8.87 -10.42
C ALA A 107 8.00 8.91 -9.45
N ALA A 108 7.77 8.97 -8.13
CA ALA A 108 8.83 8.97 -7.11
C ALA A 108 9.10 7.59 -6.49
N TRP A 109 8.57 6.52 -7.05
CA TRP A 109 8.77 5.16 -6.57
C TRP A 109 9.52 4.31 -7.58
N ASP A 110 10.46 3.50 -7.08
CA ASP A 110 11.21 2.56 -7.91
C ASP A 110 11.68 1.35 -7.07
N THR A 111 12.03 0.24 -7.72
CA THR A 111 12.50 -0.99 -7.08
C THR A 111 14.01 -1.13 -7.23
N PHE A 112 14.67 -1.72 -6.23
CA PHE A 112 16.10 -1.88 -6.17
C PHE A 112 16.49 -3.22 -5.56
N THR A 113 17.68 -3.73 -5.90
CA THR A 113 18.26 -4.93 -5.27
C THR A 113 18.79 -4.66 -3.86
N ALA A 114 19.05 -3.40 -3.52
CA ALA A 114 19.46 -2.93 -2.20
C ALA A 114 19.17 -1.43 -2.07
N GLY A 115 18.98 -0.95 -0.85
CA GLY A 115 18.76 0.47 -0.59
C GLY A 115 20.00 1.32 -0.82
N ASN A 116 19.78 2.49 -1.38
CA ASN A 116 20.80 3.54 -1.53
C ASN A 116 20.25 4.86 -0.98
N ASP A 117 21.09 5.61 -0.31
CA ASP A 117 20.76 6.89 0.32
C ASP A 117 19.49 6.86 1.21
N PRO A 118 19.47 6.08 2.31
CA PRO A 118 20.61 5.43 2.98
C PRO A 118 20.91 4.02 2.45
N LYS A 119 22.15 3.57 2.57
CA LYS A 119 22.53 2.20 2.21
C LYS A 119 21.98 1.20 3.21
N THR A 120 21.28 0.18 2.69
CA THR A 120 20.79 -0.96 3.46
C THR A 120 20.67 -2.19 2.57
N GLN A 121 20.68 -3.38 3.18
CA GLN A 121 20.18 -4.60 2.55
C GLN A 121 18.64 -4.62 2.68
N ASP A 122 17.98 -5.49 1.94
CA ASP A 122 16.57 -5.83 2.09
C ASP A 122 16.23 -6.36 3.48
N ALA A 123 14.95 -6.47 3.81
CA ALA A 123 14.50 -6.88 5.14
C ALA A 123 14.44 -8.39 5.32
N ASP A 124 14.35 -9.19 4.26
CA ASP A 124 14.12 -10.63 4.30
C ASP A 124 15.21 -11.50 3.63
N GLY A 125 16.21 -10.88 3.02
CA GLY A 125 17.33 -11.59 2.38
C GLY A 125 17.03 -12.11 0.98
N THR A 126 15.95 -11.67 0.33
CA THR A 126 15.60 -12.07 -1.05
C THR A 126 16.28 -11.23 -2.12
N GLY A 127 16.93 -10.13 -1.71
CA GLY A 127 17.68 -9.23 -2.58
C GLY A 127 16.83 -8.22 -3.33
N GLY A 128 15.79 -7.69 -2.68
CA GLY A 128 14.92 -6.68 -3.28
C GLY A 128 14.17 -5.81 -2.27
N LEU A 129 13.86 -4.60 -2.69
CA LEU A 129 13.03 -3.65 -1.95
C LEU A 129 12.44 -2.60 -2.89
N ILE A 130 11.44 -1.85 -2.43
CA ILE A 130 10.94 -0.66 -3.11
C ILE A 130 11.31 0.59 -2.32
N SER A 131 11.57 1.69 -3.02
CA SER A 131 11.93 2.96 -2.40
C SER A 131 11.02 4.09 -2.83
N PHE A 132 10.64 4.92 -1.87
CA PHE A 132 10.20 6.28 -2.14
C PHE A 132 11.44 7.17 -2.27
N CYS A 133 11.72 7.61 -3.49
CA CYS A 133 13.00 8.22 -3.88
C CYS A 133 13.03 9.71 -3.54
N CYS A 134 13.01 10.09 -2.25
CA CYS A 134 13.09 11.48 -1.81
C CYS A 134 14.40 12.16 -2.24
N TYR A 135 15.51 11.40 -2.21
CA TYR A 135 16.84 11.88 -2.60
C TYR A 135 17.06 11.68 -4.11
N SER A 136 16.29 12.40 -4.90
CA SER A 136 16.36 12.36 -6.37
C SER A 136 16.23 13.76 -6.94
N THR A 137 17.04 14.08 -7.95
CA THR A 137 16.96 15.36 -8.67
C THR A 137 15.62 15.58 -9.37
N ASN A 138 14.87 14.51 -9.58
CA ASN A 138 13.54 14.55 -10.22
C ASN A 138 12.37 14.65 -9.21
N VAL A 139 12.68 14.60 -7.91
CA VAL A 139 11.67 14.67 -6.83
C VAL A 139 11.91 15.93 -6.02
N ALA A 140 11.08 16.94 -6.21
CA ALA A 140 11.17 18.19 -5.48
C ALA A 140 10.61 18.05 -4.05
N LYS A 141 11.05 18.93 -3.14
CA LYS A 141 10.41 19.12 -1.84
C LYS A 141 8.92 19.41 -2.01
N GLY A 142 8.08 18.76 -1.21
CA GLY A 142 6.63 18.83 -1.29
C GLY A 142 6.00 17.84 -2.28
N THR A 143 6.82 17.03 -2.98
CA THR A 143 6.29 15.98 -3.86
C THR A 143 5.52 14.95 -3.04
N VAL A 144 4.29 14.68 -3.48
CA VAL A 144 3.46 13.57 -3.00
C VAL A 144 3.33 12.53 -4.11
N SER A 145 3.67 11.28 -3.81
CA SER A 145 3.58 10.19 -4.77
C SER A 145 3.13 8.91 -4.07
N THR A 146 2.35 8.08 -4.76
CA THR A 146 1.69 6.92 -4.15
C THR A 146 2.00 5.66 -4.95
N ILE A 147 2.21 4.54 -4.25
CA ILE A 147 2.10 3.20 -4.84
C ILE A 147 0.78 2.57 -4.42
N VAL A 148 0.16 1.79 -5.31
CA VAL A 148 -1.09 1.08 -5.05
C VAL A 148 -0.94 -0.37 -5.50
N SER A 149 -1.31 -1.29 -4.63
CA SER A 149 -1.30 -2.73 -4.92
C SER A 149 -2.28 -3.08 -6.06
N PRO A 150 -2.13 -4.24 -6.71
CA PRO A 150 -3.26 -4.84 -7.42
C PRO A 150 -4.44 -5.06 -6.48
N ALA A 151 -5.63 -5.32 -7.05
CA ALA A 151 -6.80 -5.67 -6.24
C ALA A 151 -6.56 -6.97 -5.46
N ILE A 152 -7.00 -7.02 -4.21
CA ILE A 152 -6.82 -8.14 -3.27
C ILE A 152 -8.19 -8.52 -2.71
N ALA A 153 -8.48 -9.82 -2.67
CA ALA A 153 -9.75 -10.38 -2.19
C ALA A 153 -9.80 -10.41 -0.65
N VAL A 154 -9.86 -9.23 -0.01
CA VAL A 154 -9.99 -9.10 1.44
C VAL A 154 -11.36 -9.61 1.92
N GLY A 155 -12.43 -9.38 1.14
CA GLY A 155 -13.75 -10.01 1.31
C GLY A 155 -14.45 -9.70 2.64
N GLY A 156 -14.11 -8.58 3.28
CA GLY A 156 -14.70 -8.18 4.57
C GLY A 156 -14.27 -9.01 5.78
N GLN A 157 -13.36 -9.97 5.62
CA GLN A 157 -12.75 -10.69 6.74
C GLN A 157 -11.72 -9.81 7.46
N GLN A 158 -11.40 -10.15 8.71
CA GLN A 158 -10.33 -9.48 9.42
C GLN A 158 -9.01 -9.73 8.71
N ALA A 159 -8.36 -8.66 8.30
CA ALA A 159 -7.07 -8.71 7.62
C ALA A 159 -6.18 -7.56 8.09
N TYR A 160 -4.90 -7.66 7.79
CA TYR A 160 -3.90 -6.67 8.14
C TYR A 160 -3.05 -6.31 6.92
N PHE A 161 -2.74 -5.03 6.79
CA PHE A 161 -1.72 -4.51 5.90
C PHE A 161 -0.39 -4.49 6.64
N ASN A 162 0.51 -5.38 6.29
CA ASN A 162 1.81 -5.59 6.90
C ASN A 162 2.92 -5.14 5.95
N PHE A 163 3.96 -4.50 6.46
CA PHE A 163 5.16 -4.13 5.69
C PHE A 163 6.30 -3.73 6.62
N SER A 164 7.52 -3.71 6.08
CA SER A 164 8.72 -3.24 6.78
C SER A 164 9.17 -1.90 6.20
N VAL A 165 9.59 -0.97 7.05
CA VAL A 165 10.19 0.32 6.67
C VAL A 165 11.59 0.41 7.26
N TYR A 166 12.56 0.81 6.45
CA TYR A 166 13.90 1.12 6.93
C TYR A 166 13.95 2.56 7.42
N HIS A 167 14.13 2.72 8.72
CA HIS A 167 14.37 4.02 9.34
C HIS A 167 15.84 4.37 9.29
N TYR A 168 16.13 5.65 9.18
CA TYR A 168 17.49 6.16 9.19
C TYR A 168 17.55 7.49 9.96
N SER A 169 18.21 7.46 11.10
CA SER A 169 18.48 8.61 11.94
C SER A 169 19.84 9.18 11.53
N GLY A 170 19.85 10.00 10.50
CA GLY A 170 21.06 10.60 9.92
C GLY A 170 21.07 12.12 9.99
N THR A 171 22.05 12.73 9.29
CA THR A 171 22.35 14.18 9.37
C THR A 171 21.30 15.10 8.75
N PHE A 172 20.34 14.57 7.99
CA PHE A 172 19.26 15.36 7.40
C PHE A 172 17.96 15.10 8.17
N ALA A 173 17.67 15.96 9.15
CA ALA A 173 16.36 15.98 9.81
C ALA A 173 15.36 16.60 8.85
N THR A 174 14.59 15.74 8.17
CA THR A 174 13.56 16.11 7.20
C THR A 174 12.24 15.40 7.53
N GLU A 175 11.14 15.96 7.03
CA GLU A 175 9.78 15.45 7.24
C GLU A 175 9.36 14.40 6.20
N ASP A 176 10.32 13.75 5.54
CA ASP A 176 10.02 12.64 4.64
C ASP A 176 9.25 11.55 5.36
N SER A 177 8.14 11.12 4.79
CA SER A 177 7.23 10.21 5.46
C SER A 177 6.42 9.34 4.50
N LEU A 178 5.89 8.22 5.03
CA LEU A 178 4.94 7.34 4.37
C LEU A 178 3.63 7.30 5.15
N THR A 179 2.52 7.51 4.47
CA THR A 179 1.19 7.32 5.06
C THR A 179 0.58 6.02 4.52
N PRO A 180 0.31 5.02 5.39
CA PRO A 180 -0.36 3.80 4.99
C PRO A 180 -1.84 4.07 4.71
N CYS A 181 -2.35 3.51 3.62
CA CYS A 181 -3.72 3.71 3.17
C CYS A 181 -4.36 2.40 2.74
N ALA A 182 -5.68 2.34 2.83
CA ALA A 182 -6.54 1.34 2.22
C ALA A 182 -7.44 1.99 1.18
N ILE A 183 -7.77 1.27 0.10
CA ILE A 183 -8.59 1.77 -0.99
C ILE A 183 -9.76 0.83 -1.21
N ALA A 184 -10.97 1.38 -1.24
CA ALA A 184 -12.19 0.64 -1.56
C ALA A 184 -12.40 0.52 -3.08
N ALA A 185 -13.34 -0.31 -3.51
CA ALA A 185 -13.63 -0.58 -4.92
C ALA A 185 -14.04 0.69 -5.71
N ASP A 186 -14.68 1.64 -5.06
CA ASP A 186 -15.09 2.94 -5.63
C ASP A 186 -13.92 3.95 -5.71
N GLY A 187 -12.70 3.54 -5.33
CA GLY A 187 -11.51 4.37 -5.33
C GLY A 187 -11.39 5.27 -4.10
N SER A 188 -12.32 5.22 -3.15
CA SER A 188 -12.20 6.00 -1.90
C SER A 188 -11.01 5.53 -1.08
N VAL A 189 -10.24 6.49 -0.54
CA VAL A 189 -9.00 6.24 0.20
C VAL A 189 -9.24 6.49 1.68
N GLN A 190 -8.88 5.49 2.49
CA GLN A 190 -8.83 5.58 3.95
C GLN A 190 -7.38 5.59 4.43
N THR A 191 -7.00 6.58 5.25
CA THR A 191 -5.74 6.58 5.98
C THR A 191 -5.82 5.60 7.15
N LEU A 192 -4.83 4.72 7.29
CA LEU A 192 -4.82 3.66 8.31
C LEU A 192 -4.10 4.06 9.60
N GLY A 193 -3.29 5.10 9.57
CA GLY A 193 -2.55 5.60 10.73
C GLY A 193 -1.80 6.89 10.44
N ASP A 194 -1.08 7.38 11.44
CA ASP A 194 -0.23 8.56 11.32
C ASP A 194 0.91 8.33 10.31
N PRO A 195 1.46 9.40 9.70
CA PRO A 195 2.61 9.29 8.84
C PRO A 195 3.81 8.64 9.54
N ILE A 196 4.40 7.66 8.91
CA ILE A 196 5.62 6.99 9.35
C ILE A 196 6.80 7.85 8.90
N MET A 197 7.44 8.51 9.84
CA MET A 197 8.59 9.37 9.56
C MET A 197 9.82 8.52 9.19
N ARG A 198 10.56 8.92 8.16
CA ARG A 198 11.85 8.31 7.83
C ARG A 198 12.81 8.31 9.00
N ASP A 199 12.94 9.47 9.64
CA ASP A 199 13.69 9.62 10.89
C ASP A 199 12.75 9.54 12.09
N ASN A 200 12.91 8.51 12.90
CA ASN A 200 12.19 8.30 14.15
C ASN A 200 13.16 8.15 15.35
N GLY A 201 14.39 8.64 15.20
CA GLY A 201 15.45 8.52 16.22
C GLY A 201 16.13 7.16 16.23
N THR A 202 15.84 6.25 15.28
CA THR A 202 16.47 4.92 15.18
C THR A 202 16.95 4.64 13.77
N THR A 203 17.84 3.68 13.60
CA THR A 203 18.28 3.18 12.29
C THR A 203 18.03 1.68 12.21
N GLY A 204 17.44 1.25 11.09
CA GLY A 204 17.16 -0.16 10.83
C GLY A 204 15.71 -0.43 10.40
N TRP A 205 15.47 -1.67 10.02
CA TRP A 205 14.14 -2.15 9.62
C TRP A 205 13.19 -2.22 10.82
N LYS A 206 11.95 -1.74 10.62
CA LYS A 206 10.83 -1.90 11.56
C LYS A 206 9.61 -2.39 10.83
N GLU A 207 8.89 -3.31 11.46
CA GLU A 207 7.63 -3.85 10.95
C GLU A 207 6.44 -2.98 11.38
N TYR A 208 5.51 -2.82 10.47
CA TYR A 208 4.24 -2.11 10.64
C TYR A 208 3.09 -3.02 10.26
N SER A 209 2.01 -2.90 10.99
CA SER A 209 0.80 -3.70 10.78
C SER A 209 -0.43 -2.87 11.09
N TYR A 210 -1.32 -2.72 10.12
CA TYR A 210 -2.54 -1.94 10.23
C TYR A 210 -3.75 -2.81 9.95
N PRO A 211 -4.77 -2.82 10.82
CA PRO A 211 -5.99 -3.57 10.57
C PRO A 211 -6.73 -2.97 9.37
N LEU A 212 -7.21 -3.84 8.49
CA LEU A 212 -8.07 -3.47 7.37
C LEU A 212 -9.53 -3.69 7.76
N SER A 213 -10.37 -2.72 7.48
CA SER A 213 -11.80 -2.74 7.78
C SER A 213 -12.64 -2.29 6.59
N GLY A 214 -13.87 -2.76 6.51
CA GLY A 214 -14.79 -2.40 5.43
C GLY A 214 -14.50 -3.08 4.10
N ASN A 215 -14.87 -2.43 3.01
CA ASN A 215 -14.77 -2.97 1.64
C ASN A 215 -13.42 -2.65 0.99
N VAL A 216 -12.33 -2.90 1.70
CA VAL A 216 -10.97 -2.68 1.19
C VAL A 216 -10.67 -3.70 0.09
N VAL A 217 -10.13 -3.22 -1.02
CA VAL A 217 -9.70 -4.03 -2.17
C VAL A 217 -8.28 -3.75 -2.62
N CYS A 218 -7.65 -2.66 -2.18
CA CYS A 218 -6.23 -2.39 -2.39
C CYS A 218 -5.61 -1.77 -1.15
N VAL A 219 -4.30 -1.91 -1.02
CA VAL A 219 -3.47 -1.18 -0.06
C VAL A 219 -2.54 -0.23 -0.80
N ALA A 220 -2.14 0.85 -0.13
CA ALA A 220 -1.29 1.86 -0.72
C ALA A 220 -0.34 2.47 0.32
N LEU A 221 0.80 2.97 -0.16
CA LEU A 221 1.69 3.84 0.60
C LEU A 221 1.79 5.17 -0.12
N LYS A 222 1.40 6.24 0.56
CA LYS A 222 1.52 7.62 0.09
C LYS A 222 2.75 8.25 0.70
N GLY A 223 3.76 8.54 -0.14
CA GLY A 223 4.99 9.21 0.26
C GLY A 223 4.86 10.73 0.17
N TYR A 224 5.44 11.43 1.14
CA TYR A 224 5.69 12.87 1.12
C TYR A 224 7.19 13.12 1.19
N SER A 225 7.74 13.89 0.25
CA SER A 225 9.15 14.24 0.18
C SER A 225 9.41 15.62 0.76
N ASP A 226 10.31 15.68 1.75
CA ASP A 226 10.96 16.91 2.21
C ASP A 226 12.38 17.07 1.64
N TYR A 227 12.70 16.30 0.59
CA TYR A 227 14.00 16.25 -0.07
C TYR A 227 15.13 15.74 0.85
N GLY A 228 14.81 14.75 1.67
CA GLY A 228 15.79 14.05 2.50
C GLY A 228 16.26 12.74 1.87
N TYR A 229 16.66 11.78 2.71
CA TYR A 229 17.01 10.44 2.23
C TYR A 229 15.80 9.64 1.77
N ASN A 230 16.02 8.65 0.90
CA ASN A 230 15.00 7.72 0.44
C ASN A 230 14.38 6.93 1.61
N ILE A 231 13.13 6.53 1.45
CA ILE A 231 12.46 5.63 2.39
C ILE A 231 12.33 4.27 1.72
N HIS A 232 12.97 3.26 2.29
CA HIS A 232 12.93 1.90 1.78
C HIS A 232 11.83 1.10 2.46
N VAL A 233 11.11 0.31 1.65
CA VAL A 233 10.01 -0.55 2.09
C VAL A 233 10.23 -1.94 1.53
N ASP A 234 9.85 -2.94 2.31
CA ASP A 234 9.96 -4.34 1.93
C ASP A 234 8.91 -5.19 2.65
N ARG A 235 8.76 -6.48 2.27
CA ARG A 235 7.88 -7.45 2.91
C ARG A 235 6.42 -6.99 2.99
N ILE A 236 5.91 -6.40 1.91
CA ILE A 236 4.51 -6.01 1.87
C ILE A 236 3.63 -7.27 1.85
N ALA A 237 2.64 -7.32 2.76
CA ALA A 237 1.68 -8.40 2.80
C ALA A 237 0.29 -7.92 3.21
N VAL A 238 -0.73 -8.60 2.69
CA VAL A 238 -2.10 -8.52 3.20
C VAL A 238 -2.53 -9.92 3.60
N SER A 239 -2.80 -10.11 4.88
CA SER A 239 -3.09 -11.43 5.46
C SER A 239 -4.00 -11.32 6.67
N THR A 240 -4.50 -12.46 7.14
CA THR A 240 -5.27 -12.54 8.41
C THR A 240 -4.38 -12.47 9.64
N GLU A 241 -3.07 -12.52 9.47
CA GLU A 241 -2.08 -12.45 10.53
C GLU A 241 -1.50 -11.05 10.64
N GLN A 242 -1.37 -10.55 11.87
CA GLN A 242 -0.70 -9.29 12.17
C GLN A 242 0.82 -9.51 12.22
N SER A 243 1.62 -8.76 11.44
CA SER A 243 3.08 -8.81 11.56
C SER A 243 3.57 -8.17 12.87
N GLY A 244 4.77 -8.55 13.31
CA GLY A 244 5.31 -8.11 14.59
C GLY A 244 4.76 -8.89 15.80
N VAL A 245 3.72 -9.70 15.59
CA VAL A 245 3.34 -10.79 16.49
C VAL A 245 3.81 -12.07 15.81
N SER A 246 5.12 -12.31 15.80
CA SER A 246 5.58 -13.65 15.48
C SER A 246 4.99 -14.55 16.58
N THR A 247 4.06 -15.42 16.23
CA THR A 247 3.85 -16.63 16.98
C THR A 247 5.16 -17.40 16.87
N VAL A 248 6.10 -17.10 17.75
CA VAL A 248 7.25 -17.99 17.94
C VAL A 248 6.63 -19.23 18.53
N GLU A 249 6.35 -20.21 17.69
CA GLU A 249 5.92 -21.53 18.16
C GLU A 249 7.07 -22.12 18.97
N ILE A 250 6.86 -22.16 20.27
CA ILE A 250 7.77 -22.88 21.16
C ILE A 250 7.53 -24.37 20.91
N ALA A 251 8.58 -25.10 20.53
CA ALA A 251 8.46 -26.53 20.25
C ALA A 251 7.88 -27.29 21.48
N ASP A 252 7.00 -28.25 21.22
CA ASP A 252 6.24 -28.99 22.24
C ASP A 252 7.10 -29.63 23.36
N ASN A 253 8.32 -30.00 23.03
CA ASN A 253 9.29 -30.58 23.99
C ASN A 253 10.11 -29.53 24.73
N THR A 254 9.79 -28.25 24.65
CA THR A 254 10.52 -27.17 25.33
C THR A 254 9.96 -26.93 26.72
N LEU A 255 10.85 -26.77 27.72
CA LEU A 255 10.45 -26.36 29.07
C LEU A 255 10.14 -24.86 29.10
N VAL A 256 8.94 -24.53 29.58
CA VAL A 256 8.41 -23.18 29.62
C VAL A 256 7.95 -22.75 31.00
N THR A 257 7.89 -21.45 31.22
CA THR A 257 7.21 -20.83 32.37
C THR A 257 5.93 -20.19 31.84
N VAL A 258 4.81 -20.41 32.50
CA VAL A 258 3.49 -19.94 32.10
C VAL A 258 3.00 -18.86 33.07
N TYR A 259 2.50 -17.77 32.51
CA TYR A 259 1.92 -16.64 33.24
C TYR A 259 0.48 -16.40 32.79
N ASN A 260 -0.37 -15.94 33.69
CA ASN A 260 -1.68 -15.40 33.31
C ASN A 260 -1.54 -13.95 32.83
N LEU A 261 -2.64 -13.35 32.33
CA LEU A 261 -2.63 -11.96 31.84
C LEU A 261 -2.36 -10.90 32.92
N SER A 262 -2.50 -11.22 34.20
CA SER A 262 -2.10 -10.33 35.30
C SER A 262 -0.60 -10.40 35.64
N GLY A 263 0.15 -11.23 34.89
CA GLY A 263 1.59 -11.46 35.12
C GLY A 263 1.91 -12.42 36.23
N ALA A 264 0.92 -13.05 36.89
CA ALA A 264 1.15 -14.06 37.91
C ALA A 264 1.60 -15.37 37.24
N ARG A 265 2.65 -16.00 37.79
CA ARG A 265 3.16 -17.28 37.33
C ARG A 265 2.20 -18.41 37.70
N VAL A 266 1.75 -19.14 36.65
CA VAL A 266 0.80 -20.27 36.77
C VAL A 266 1.54 -21.61 36.83
N ALA A 267 2.62 -21.75 36.04
CA ALA A 267 3.46 -22.94 36.04
C ALA A 267 4.91 -22.57 35.71
N GLU A 268 5.84 -23.41 36.17
CA GLU A 268 7.28 -23.29 35.94
C GLU A 268 7.85 -24.63 35.50
N ARG A 269 8.75 -24.63 34.50
CA ARG A 269 9.37 -25.82 33.91
C ARG A 269 8.34 -26.86 33.40
N MET A 270 7.22 -26.42 32.89
CA MET A 270 6.21 -27.25 32.25
C MET A 270 6.63 -27.55 30.79
N GLN A 271 6.34 -28.74 30.29
CA GLN A 271 6.47 -29.00 28.85
C GLN A 271 5.50 -28.12 28.08
N ARG A 272 5.94 -27.60 26.94
CA ARG A 272 5.06 -26.73 26.11
C ARG A 272 3.78 -27.46 25.69
N SER A 273 3.87 -28.75 25.34
CA SER A 273 2.72 -29.61 25.04
C SER A 273 1.66 -29.63 26.13
N ASP A 274 2.08 -29.55 27.41
CA ASP A 274 1.18 -29.69 28.54
C ASP A 274 0.42 -28.39 28.86
N VAL A 275 0.78 -27.28 28.23
CA VAL A 275 0.07 -25.98 28.41
C VAL A 275 -1.41 -26.11 28.04
N SER A 276 -1.75 -26.96 27.09
CA SER A 276 -3.13 -27.24 26.68
C SER A 276 -3.98 -27.91 27.77
N THR A 277 -3.36 -28.47 28.84
CA THR A 277 -4.05 -29.11 29.98
C THR A 277 -4.43 -28.12 31.07
N LEU A 278 -3.99 -26.87 30.99
CA LEU A 278 -4.38 -25.81 31.92
C LEU A 278 -5.88 -25.48 31.83
N ALA A 279 -6.40 -24.85 32.85
CA ALA A 279 -7.79 -24.35 32.80
C ALA A 279 -8.02 -23.43 31.59
N PRO A 280 -9.26 -23.39 31.05
CA PRO A 280 -9.56 -22.47 29.95
C PRO A 280 -9.16 -21.03 30.31
N GLY A 281 -8.41 -20.40 29.42
CA GLY A 281 -7.88 -19.05 29.68
C GLY A 281 -6.85 -18.61 28.65
N CYS A 282 -6.35 -17.40 28.85
CA CYS A 282 -5.29 -16.83 28.03
C CYS A 282 -3.99 -16.75 28.85
N TYR A 283 -2.91 -17.30 28.31
CA TYR A 283 -1.62 -17.44 28.98
C TYR A 283 -0.50 -16.83 28.14
N ILE A 284 0.52 -16.32 28.82
CA ILE A 284 1.82 -15.96 28.23
C ILE A 284 2.79 -17.08 28.59
N VAL A 285 3.30 -17.76 27.59
CA VAL A 285 4.21 -18.89 27.71
C VAL A 285 5.61 -18.45 27.31
N ARG A 286 6.58 -18.62 28.19
CA ARG A 286 7.94 -18.13 27.98
C ARG A 286 8.97 -19.29 28.11
N SER A 287 9.77 -19.42 27.07
CA SER A 287 11.00 -20.26 27.09
C SER A 287 12.25 -19.41 27.35
N ALA A 288 13.43 -20.00 27.26
CA ALA A 288 14.71 -19.29 27.36
C ALA A 288 14.91 -18.30 26.19
N THR A 289 14.34 -18.57 25.03
CA THR A 289 14.59 -17.84 23.78
C THR A 289 13.35 -17.22 23.15
N ALA A 290 12.15 -17.56 23.63
CA ALA A 290 10.90 -17.18 22.99
C ALA A 290 9.78 -16.91 24.01
N THR A 291 8.80 -16.12 23.60
CA THR A 291 7.56 -15.86 24.35
C THR A 291 6.39 -15.95 23.37
N GLU A 292 5.34 -16.70 23.73
CA GLU A 292 4.13 -16.83 22.94
C GLU A 292 2.87 -16.62 23.78
N LYS A 293 1.76 -16.28 23.14
CA LYS A 293 0.43 -16.21 23.74
C LYS A 293 -0.35 -17.46 23.37
N VAL A 294 -0.88 -18.17 24.37
CA VAL A 294 -1.66 -19.40 24.19
C VAL A 294 -3.08 -19.20 24.73
N ILE A 295 -4.07 -19.60 23.96
CA ILE A 295 -5.48 -19.64 24.41
C ILE A 295 -5.85 -21.10 24.60
N VAL A 296 -6.09 -21.49 25.85
CA VAL A 296 -6.64 -22.80 26.21
C VAL A 296 -8.16 -22.67 26.23
N ARG A 297 -8.86 -23.55 25.52
CA ARG A 297 -10.33 -23.56 25.34
C ARG A 297 -10.97 -24.67 26.15
#